data_2bf62fc0bf71a89a17f40f7827185dad
#
_entry.id   2bf62fc0bf71a89a17f40f7827185dad
#
_cell.length_a   1.000
_cell.length_b   1.000
_cell.length_c   1.000
_cell.angle_alpha   90.00
_cell.angle_beta   90.00
_cell.angle_gamma   90.00
#
_symmetry.space_group_name_H-M   'P 1'
#
loop_
_entity.id
_entity.type
_entity.pdbx_description
1 polymer ?
#
loop_
_entity_poly.entity_id
_entity_poly.type
_entity_poly.pdbx_seq_one_letter_code
_entity_poly.pdbx_strand_id
1 'polypeptide(L)'
;YPAHVFQLEREWMHAEAMRGELASADRLFDPLIQQASSELERAELYRLKAQLDTYHGRPHEAMAAGLAGLYRLGVELLPRPEASEIEAEFAALKAALAALGPGSWAELAALVTMPPCDDPTDIAITELLAVVGPAAMFSDTRLAYHTFLRLVLRSLAHGPTRSTAYGLAGLGLYLAGARRD
;
A
#
# COMPACT_ATOMS: atom_id res chain seq x y z
N TYR A 1 -23.49 -16.35 2.47
CA TYR A 1 -23.14 -16.39 1.02
C TYR A 1 -22.06 -17.44 0.83
N PRO A 2 -22.16 -18.36 -0.12
CA PRO A 2 -21.19 -19.43 -0.28
C PRO A 2 -19.83 -18.84 -0.71
N ALA A 3 -18.74 -19.20 -0.01
CA ALA A 3 -17.40 -18.67 -0.26
C ALA A 3 -16.93 -18.82 -1.72
N HIS A 4 -17.33 -19.91 -2.40
CA HIS A 4 -16.99 -20.13 -3.81
C HIS A 4 -17.70 -19.15 -4.77
N VAL A 5 -18.89 -18.65 -4.43
CA VAL A 5 -19.59 -17.65 -5.24
C VAL A 5 -18.91 -16.29 -5.12
N PHE A 6 -18.53 -15.90 -3.92
CA PHE A 6 -17.71 -14.69 -3.69
C PHE A 6 -16.42 -14.72 -4.48
N GLN A 7 -15.70 -15.84 -4.46
CA GLN A 7 -14.49 -16.02 -5.24
C GLN A 7 -14.74 -15.86 -6.75
N LEU A 8 -15.78 -16.49 -7.27
CA LEU A 8 -16.14 -16.40 -8.70
C LEU A 8 -16.51 -14.96 -9.11
N GLU A 9 -17.28 -14.25 -8.30
CA GLU A 9 -17.63 -12.86 -8.59
C GLU A 9 -16.41 -11.92 -8.53
N ARG A 10 -15.47 -12.17 -7.61
CA ARG A 10 -14.21 -11.45 -7.56
C ARG A 10 -13.37 -11.68 -8.82
N GLU A 11 -13.24 -12.94 -9.26
CA GLU A 11 -12.55 -13.28 -10.51
C GLU A 11 -13.28 -12.70 -11.74
N TRP A 12 -14.60 -12.65 -11.71
CA TRP A 12 -15.38 -12.02 -12.77
C TRP A 12 -15.11 -10.50 -12.83
N MET A 13 -15.14 -9.81 -11.69
CA MET A 13 -14.78 -8.38 -11.62
C MET A 13 -13.38 -8.13 -12.21
N HIS A 14 -12.42 -8.98 -11.85
CA HIS A 14 -11.06 -8.91 -12.39
C HIS A 14 -11.05 -9.11 -13.91
N ALA A 15 -11.73 -10.13 -14.42
CA ALA A 15 -11.81 -10.44 -15.85
C ALA A 15 -12.46 -9.30 -16.66
N GLU A 16 -13.55 -8.69 -16.15
CA GLU A 16 -14.20 -7.54 -16.79
C GLU A 16 -13.23 -6.35 -16.89
N ALA A 17 -12.52 -6.04 -15.80
CA ALA A 17 -11.51 -4.97 -15.81
C ALA A 17 -10.39 -5.27 -16.81
N MET A 18 -9.87 -6.50 -16.86
CA MET A 18 -8.80 -6.88 -17.80
C MET A 18 -9.24 -6.81 -19.27
N ARG A 19 -10.54 -6.92 -19.56
CA ARG A 19 -11.12 -6.70 -20.89
C ARG A 19 -11.34 -5.23 -21.21
N GLY A 20 -11.12 -4.31 -20.27
CA GLY A 20 -11.40 -2.88 -20.40
C GLY A 20 -12.84 -2.48 -20.11
N GLU A 21 -13.68 -3.43 -19.67
CA GLU A 21 -15.10 -3.21 -19.31
C GLU A 21 -15.22 -2.63 -17.88
N LEU A 22 -14.59 -1.47 -17.65
CA LEU A 22 -14.43 -0.87 -16.33
C LEU A 22 -15.76 -0.59 -15.63
N ALA A 23 -16.78 -0.15 -16.40
CA ALA A 23 -18.11 0.09 -15.83
C ALA A 23 -18.78 -1.19 -15.33
N SER A 24 -18.48 -2.34 -15.93
CA SER A 24 -18.95 -3.65 -15.46
C SER A 24 -18.21 -4.08 -14.20
N ALA A 25 -16.89 -3.92 -14.18
CA ALA A 25 -16.07 -4.20 -12.99
C ALA A 25 -16.48 -3.32 -11.79
N ASP A 26 -16.68 -2.02 -12.02
CA ASP A 26 -17.13 -1.09 -10.97
C ASP A 26 -18.50 -1.46 -10.39
N ARG A 27 -19.44 -1.95 -11.20
CA ARG A 27 -20.76 -2.42 -10.71
C ARG A 27 -20.67 -3.68 -9.86
N LEU A 28 -19.66 -4.52 -10.04
CA LEU A 28 -19.45 -5.73 -9.24
C LEU A 28 -18.77 -5.43 -7.89
N PHE A 29 -18.06 -4.29 -7.77
CA PHE A 29 -17.27 -3.97 -6.59
C PHE A 29 -18.12 -3.76 -5.33
N ASP A 30 -19.15 -2.91 -5.40
CA ASP A 30 -20.00 -2.61 -4.23
C ASP A 30 -20.73 -3.83 -3.65
N PRO A 31 -21.35 -4.70 -4.47
CA PRO A 31 -21.89 -5.96 -3.98
C PRO A 31 -20.85 -6.84 -3.28
N LEU A 32 -19.64 -6.96 -3.85
CA LEU A 32 -18.55 -7.74 -3.26
C LEU A 32 -18.12 -7.21 -1.90
N ILE A 33 -17.97 -5.88 -1.76
CA ILE A 33 -17.63 -5.25 -0.48
C ILE A 33 -18.68 -5.56 0.60
N GLN A 34 -19.97 -5.56 0.24
CA GLN A 34 -21.07 -5.88 1.17
C GLN A 34 -21.09 -7.36 1.58
N GLN A 35 -20.66 -8.24 0.69
CA GLN A 35 -20.63 -9.69 0.91
C GLN A 35 -19.38 -10.17 1.64
N ALA A 36 -18.32 -9.38 1.64
CA ALA A 36 -17.06 -9.71 2.31
C ALA A 36 -17.28 -9.98 3.81
N SER A 37 -16.77 -11.11 4.30
CA SER A 37 -17.01 -11.62 5.65
C SER A 37 -16.08 -10.99 6.71
N SER A 38 -14.98 -10.37 6.28
CA SER A 38 -13.97 -9.77 7.16
C SER A 38 -13.43 -8.46 6.61
N GLU A 39 -12.82 -7.63 7.48
CA GLU A 39 -12.13 -6.42 7.03
C GLU A 39 -10.92 -6.75 6.16
N LEU A 40 -10.29 -7.90 6.36
CA LEU A 40 -9.19 -8.37 5.54
C LEU A 40 -9.67 -8.67 4.09
N GLU A 41 -10.80 -9.35 3.93
CA GLU A 41 -11.41 -9.56 2.61
C GLU A 41 -11.81 -8.25 1.94
N ARG A 42 -12.35 -7.28 2.69
CA ARG A 42 -12.66 -5.95 2.16
C ARG A 42 -11.40 -5.21 1.71
N ALA A 43 -10.35 -5.25 2.53
CA ALA A 43 -9.07 -4.63 2.20
C ALA A 43 -8.45 -5.23 0.93
N GLU A 44 -8.56 -6.55 0.75
CA GLU A 44 -8.10 -7.23 -0.46
C GLU A 44 -8.89 -6.81 -1.72
N LEU A 45 -10.21 -6.63 -1.62
CA LEU A 45 -11.03 -6.08 -2.70
C LEU A 45 -10.63 -4.64 -3.05
N TYR A 46 -10.39 -3.80 -2.05
CA TYR A 46 -9.89 -2.44 -2.26
C TYR A 46 -8.51 -2.43 -2.92
N ARG A 47 -7.62 -3.34 -2.51
CA ARG A 47 -6.31 -3.51 -3.14
C ARG A 47 -6.44 -3.90 -4.61
N LEU A 48 -7.29 -4.88 -4.91
CA LEU A 48 -7.56 -5.31 -6.29
C LEU A 48 -8.13 -4.15 -7.12
N LYS A 49 -9.11 -3.43 -6.60
CA LYS A 49 -9.69 -2.23 -7.25
C LYS A 49 -8.61 -1.19 -7.54
N ALA A 50 -7.79 -0.84 -6.55
CA ALA A 50 -6.72 0.14 -6.72
C ALA A 50 -5.69 -0.30 -7.76
N GLN A 51 -5.35 -1.59 -7.80
CA GLN A 51 -4.44 -2.15 -8.79
C GLN A 51 -5.01 -2.07 -10.22
N LEU A 52 -6.29 -2.42 -10.38
CA LEU A 52 -6.98 -2.34 -11.67
C LEU A 52 -7.10 -0.89 -12.14
N ASP A 53 -7.45 0.04 -11.25
CA ASP A 53 -7.54 1.47 -11.57
C ASP A 53 -6.17 2.04 -11.98
N THR A 54 -5.09 1.64 -11.29
CA THR A 54 -3.72 2.01 -11.70
C THR A 54 -3.39 1.50 -13.09
N TYR A 55 -3.69 0.24 -13.37
CA TYR A 55 -3.44 -0.38 -14.67
C TYR A 55 -4.19 0.35 -15.81
N HIS A 56 -5.38 0.85 -15.55
CA HIS A 56 -6.20 1.57 -16.53
C HIS A 56 -5.99 3.09 -16.52
N GLY A 57 -4.94 3.60 -15.87
CA GLY A 57 -4.60 5.02 -15.88
C GLY A 57 -5.59 5.90 -15.09
N ARG A 58 -6.21 5.36 -14.04
CA ARG A 58 -7.11 6.05 -13.12
C ARG A 58 -6.44 6.25 -11.75
N PRO A 59 -5.38 7.07 -11.63
CA PRO A 59 -4.59 7.15 -10.41
C PRO A 59 -5.37 7.73 -9.23
N HIS A 60 -6.33 8.62 -9.45
CA HIS A 60 -7.14 9.19 -8.38
C HIS A 60 -8.07 8.15 -7.75
N GLU A 61 -8.71 7.34 -8.57
CA GLU A 61 -9.57 6.23 -8.14
C GLU A 61 -8.74 5.15 -7.43
N ALA A 62 -7.57 4.85 -7.96
CA ALA A 62 -6.62 3.91 -7.35
C ALA A 62 -6.19 4.37 -5.95
N MET A 63 -5.84 5.65 -5.78
CA MET A 63 -5.52 6.21 -4.47
C MET A 63 -6.72 6.15 -3.52
N ALA A 64 -7.90 6.57 -3.97
CA ALA A 64 -9.11 6.55 -3.14
C ALA A 64 -9.43 5.13 -2.66
N ALA A 65 -9.38 4.14 -3.55
CA ALA A 65 -9.60 2.74 -3.21
C ALA A 65 -8.52 2.24 -2.22
N GLY A 66 -7.24 2.50 -2.50
CA GLY A 66 -6.16 2.06 -1.62
C GLY A 66 -6.21 2.67 -0.22
N LEU A 67 -6.50 3.97 -0.11
CA LEU A 67 -6.69 4.65 1.18
C LEU A 67 -7.91 4.10 1.94
N ALA A 68 -9.01 3.80 1.25
CA ALA A 68 -10.17 3.18 1.86
C ALA A 68 -9.84 1.78 2.41
N GLY A 69 -9.05 0.98 1.67
CA GLY A 69 -8.58 -0.32 2.12
C GLY A 69 -7.68 -0.22 3.35
N LEU A 70 -6.75 0.73 3.38
CA LEU A 70 -5.88 0.99 4.53
C LEU A 70 -6.69 1.39 5.78
N TYR A 71 -7.68 2.26 5.60
CA TYR A 71 -8.56 2.67 6.68
C TYR A 71 -9.32 1.49 7.31
N ARG A 72 -9.76 0.51 6.50
CA ARG A 72 -10.40 -0.73 6.99
C ARG A 72 -9.48 -1.55 7.91
N LEU A 73 -8.18 -1.47 7.69
CA LEU A 73 -7.16 -2.15 8.51
C LEU A 73 -6.60 -1.26 9.63
N GLY A 74 -7.25 -0.13 9.94
CA GLY A 74 -6.85 0.79 11.01
C GLY A 74 -5.65 1.66 10.67
N VAL A 75 -5.29 1.78 9.40
CA VAL A 75 -4.20 2.67 8.93
C VAL A 75 -4.79 3.89 8.27
N GLU A 76 -4.71 5.03 8.95
CA GLU A 76 -5.16 6.31 8.42
C GLU A 76 -4.00 7.02 7.72
N LEU A 77 -4.20 7.35 6.46
CA LEU A 77 -3.34 8.21 5.66
C LEU A 77 -4.18 9.32 5.04
N LEU A 78 -3.74 10.56 5.20
CA LEU A 78 -4.41 11.70 4.57
C LEU A 78 -4.11 11.69 3.07
N PRO A 79 -5.11 11.96 2.22
CA PRO A 79 -4.92 12.06 0.77
C PRO A 79 -3.93 13.16 0.36
N ARG A 80 -3.73 14.16 1.24
CA ARG A 80 -2.79 15.28 1.07
C ARG A 80 -2.05 15.52 2.38
N PRO A 81 -0.99 14.75 2.65
CA PRO A 81 -0.24 14.90 3.89
C PRO A 81 0.52 16.23 3.91
N GLU A 82 0.60 16.83 5.08
CA GLU A 82 1.46 17.99 5.31
C GLU A 82 2.94 17.58 5.30
N ALA A 83 3.82 18.52 4.98
CA ALA A 83 5.26 18.24 5.00
C ALA A 83 5.76 17.77 6.37
N SER A 84 5.18 18.27 7.45
CA SER A 84 5.47 17.85 8.83
C SER A 84 5.18 16.39 9.11
N GLU A 85 4.16 15.80 8.46
CA GLU A 85 3.82 14.38 8.62
C GLU A 85 4.88 13.49 7.96
N ILE A 86 5.36 13.90 6.78
CA ILE A 86 6.44 13.21 6.06
C ILE A 86 7.75 13.30 6.85
N GLU A 87 8.07 14.46 7.40
CA GLU A 87 9.27 14.64 8.24
C GLU A 87 9.18 13.82 9.53
N ALA A 88 8.00 13.69 10.13
CA ALA A 88 7.78 12.83 11.30
C ALA A 88 8.00 11.35 10.96
N GLU A 89 7.46 10.87 9.84
CA GLU A 89 7.70 9.49 9.36
C GLU A 89 9.18 9.26 9.05
N PHE A 90 9.84 10.22 8.43
CA PHE A 90 11.27 10.13 8.15
C PHE A 90 12.12 10.12 9.43
N ALA A 91 11.77 10.93 10.43
CA ALA A 91 12.41 10.91 11.73
C ALA A 91 12.20 9.56 12.45
N ALA A 92 10.99 8.99 12.37
CA ALA A 92 10.69 7.66 12.90
C ALA A 92 11.52 6.56 12.21
N LEU A 93 11.69 6.64 10.87
CA LEU A 93 12.55 5.72 10.14
C LEU A 93 14.02 5.82 10.62
N LYS A 94 14.55 7.03 10.78
CA LYS A 94 15.91 7.22 11.31
C LYS A 94 16.07 6.67 12.73
N ALA A 95 15.06 6.85 13.57
CA ALA A 95 15.05 6.29 14.92
C ALA A 95 15.01 4.76 14.91
N ALA A 96 14.23 4.16 14.02
CA ALA A 96 14.17 2.71 13.85
C ALA A 96 15.53 2.13 13.40
N LEU A 97 16.20 2.79 12.45
CA LEU A 97 17.56 2.41 12.01
C LEU A 97 18.59 2.56 13.14
N ALA A 98 18.51 3.62 13.93
CA ALA A 98 19.40 3.84 15.07
C ALA A 98 19.24 2.79 16.18
N ALA A 99 18.06 2.17 16.29
CA ALA A 99 17.81 1.06 17.22
C ALA A 99 18.45 -0.26 16.75
N LEU A 100 18.74 -0.41 15.45
CA LEU A 100 19.37 -1.60 14.88
C LEU A 100 20.90 -1.54 14.89
N GLY A 101 21.48 -0.33 14.90
CA GLY A 101 22.93 -0.15 14.85
C GLY A 101 23.34 1.33 14.85
N PRO A 102 24.47 1.71 14.21
CA PRO A 102 24.95 3.09 14.19
C PRO A 102 24.03 4.12 13.49
N GLY A 103 22.84 3.73 13.07
CA GLY A 103 21.83 4.61 12.46
C GLY A 103 22.14 5.00 11.01
N SER A 104 22.95 4.22 10.32
CA SER A 104 23.25 4.40 8.90
C SER A 104 22.21 3.70 8.00
N TRP A 105 22.17 4.03 6.72
CA TRP A 105 21.36 3.33 5.73
C TRP A 105 21.76 1.87 5.54
N ALA A 106 22.98 1.48 5.97
CA ALA A 106 23.44 0.10 5.94
C ALA A 106 22.57 -0.81 6.82
N GLU A 107 21.92 -0.27 7.87
CA GLU A 107 21.04 -1.01 8.75
C GLU A 107 19.78 -1.55 8.03
N LEU A 108 19.41 -1.00 6.87
CA LEU A 108 18.36 -1.57 6.02
C LEU A 108 18.70 -2.99 5.54
N ALA A 109 19.97 -3.38 5.55
CA ALA A 109 20.39 -4.75 5.26
C ALA A 109 19.81 -5.78 6.26
N ALA A 110 19.41 -5.35 7.46
CA ALA A 110 18.73 -6.21 8.42
C ALA A 110 17.45 -6.84 7.84
N LEU A 111 16.74 -6.14 6.95
CA LEU A 111 15.55 -6.66 6.28
C LEU A 111 15.82 -7.94 5.47
N VAL A 112 17.06 -8.17 5.03
CA VAL A 112 17.44 -9.40 4.29
C VAL A 112 17.50 -10.61 5.21
N THR A 113 17.84 -10.41 6.48
CA THR A 113 18.03 -11.49 7.47
C THR A 113 16.88 -11.64 8.44
N MET A 114 15.97 -10.65 8.49
CA MET A 114 14.77 -10.72 9.31
C MET A 114 13.84 -11.83 8.81
N PRO A 115 13.14 -12.53 9.73
CA PRO A 115 12.07 -13.44 9.34
C PRO A 115 11.01 -12.67 8.52
N PRO A 116 10.47 -13.25 7.46
CA PRO A 116 9.39 -12.61 6.72
C PRO A 116 8.16 -12.44 7.61
N CYS A 117 7.41 -11.36 7.35
CA CYS A 117 6.14 -11.12 8.02
C CYS A 117 5.14 -12.23 7.68
N ASP A 118 4.51 -12.82 8.69
CA ASP A 118 3.49 -13.88 8.57
C ASP A 118 2.09 -13.41 9.00
N ASP A 119 1.96 -12.20 9.57
CA ASP A 119 0.66 -11.62 9.92
C ASP A 119 -0.10 -11.19 8.64
N PRO A 120 -1.29 -11.76 8.37
CA PRO A 120 -2.04 -11.45 7.17
C PRO A 120 -2.50 -9.99 7.09
N THR A 121 -2.70 -9.33 8.24
CA THR A 121 -3.10 -7.92 8.29
C THR A 121 -1.93 -7.02 7.89
N ASP A 122 -0.75 -7.28 8.41
CA ASP A 122 0.46 -6.53 8.06
C ASP A 122 0.85 -6.74 6.59
N ILE A 123 0.70 -7.95 6.08
CA ILE A 123 0.90 -8.25 4.65
C ILE A 123 -0.08 -7.42 3.81
N ALA A 124 -1.38 -7.42 4.13
CA ALA A 124 -2.39 -6.67 3.38
C ALA A 124 -2.13 -5.15 3.44
N ILE A 125 -1.72 -4.62 4.58
CA ILE A 125 -1.36 -3.19 4.73
C ILE A 125 -0.17 -2.84 3.82
N THR A 126 0.90 -3.64 3.84
CA THR A 126 2.09 -3.36 3.02
C THR A 126 1.78 -3.47 1.52
N GLU A 127 0.90 -4.37 1.12
CA GLU A 127 0.44 -4.51 -0.27
C GLU A 127 -0.41 -3.31 -0.70
N LEU A 128 -1.29 -2.81 0.15
CA LEU A 128 -2.06 -1.58 -0.11
C LEU A 128 -1.14 -0.37 -0.24
N LEU A 129 -0.18 -0.20 0.67
CA LEU A 129 0.82 0.87 0.58
C LEU A 129 1.61 0.81 -0.74
N ALA A 130 1.96 -0.41 -1.20
CA ALA A 130 2.68 -0.62 -2.45
C ALA A 130 1.84 -0.31 -3.71
N VAL A 131 0.52 -0.28 -3.62
CA VAL A 131 -0.36 0.16 -4.72
C VAL A 131 -0.61 1.66 -4.66
N VAL A 132 -0.84 2.22 -3.45
CA VAL A 132 -1.11 3.66 -3.27
C VAL A 132 0.11 4.50 -3.65
N GLY A 133 1.32 4.12 -3.22
CA GLY A 133 2.53 4.91 -3.47
C GLY A 133 2.78 5.20 -4.95
N PRO A 134 2.87 4.20 -5.83
CA PRO A 134 3.02 4.42 -7.28
C PRO A 134 1.88 5.22 -7.91
N ALA A 135 0.62 4.98 -7.51
CA ALA A 135 -0.52 5.75 -8.00
C ALA A 135 -0.41 7.24 -7.60
N ALA A 136 0.02 7.52 -6.38
CA ALA A 136 0.22 8.86 -5.86
C ALA A 136 1.36 9.62 -6.55
N MET A 137 2.39 8.93 -7.07
CA MET A 137 3.49 9.59 -7.80
C MET A 137 3.02 10.43 -8.99
N PHE A 138 1.87 10.11 -9.56
CA PHE A 138 1.30 10.84 -10.71
C PHE A 138 0.42 12.03 -10.31
N SER A 139 0.08 12.18 -9.02
CA SER A 139 -0.89 13.19 -8.57
C SER A 139 -0.48 13.92 -7.29
N ASP A 140 0.10 13.25 -6.31
CA ASP A 140 0.56 13.83 -5.05
C ASP A 140 1.84 13.13 -4.56
N THR A 141 2.98 13.71 -4.92
CA THR A 141 4.30 13.17 -4.55
C THR A 141 4.50 13.10 -3.03
N ARG A 142 3.85 13.96 -2.24
CA ARG A 142 3.93 13.91 -0.77
C ARG A 142 3.27 12.64 -0.23
N LEU A 143 2.08 12.30 -0.73
CA LEU A 143 1.42 11.05 -0.36
C LEU A 143 2.26 9.84 -0.79
N ALA A 144 2.87 9.88 -1.97
CA ALA A 144 3.76 8.81 -2.42
C ALA A 144 4.93 8.62 -1.45
N TYR A 145 5.61 9.69 -1.07
CA TYR A 145 6.72 9.62 -0.11
C TYR A 145 6.27 9.13 1.26
N HIS A 146 5.14 9.61 1.76
CA HIS A 146 4.56 9.17 3.02
C HIS A 146 4.28 7.66 3.02
N THR A 147 3.66 7.14 1.94
CA THR A 147 3.40 5.70 1.78
C THR A 147 4.67 4.87 1.74
N PHE A 148 5.70 5.30 1.02
CA PHE A 148 6.96 4.57 0.93
C PHE A 148 7.70 4.51 2.27
N LEU A 149 7.77 5.63 2.98
CA LEU A 149 8.37 5.68 4.31
C LEU A 149 7.63 4.76 5.28
N ARG A 150 6.30 4.82 5.29
CA ARG A 150 5.43 3.98 6.12
C ARG A 150 5.62 2.49 5.80
N LEU A 151 5.78 2.13 4.52
CA LEU A 151 6.02 0.76 4.10
C LEU A 151 7.36 0.22 4.62
N VAL A 152 8.44 1.01 4.52
CA VAL A 152 9.75 0.61 5.05
C VAL A 152 9.72 0.48 6.57
N LEU A 153 9.12 1.45 7.27
CA LEU A 153 8.94 1.40 8.72
C LEU A 153 8.21 0.14 9.17
N ARG A 154 7.12 -0.19 8.48
CA ARG A 154 6.34 -1.38 8.80
C ARG A 154 7.13 -2.67 8.56
N SER A 155 7.90 -2.71 7.47
CA SER A 155 8.79 -3.85 7.18
C SER A 155 9.88 -4.01 8.25
N LEU A 156 10.42 -2.93 8.79
CA LEU A 156 11.39 -2.98 9.90
C LEU A 156 10.75 -3.45 11.21
N ALA A 157 9.50 -3.09 11.46
CA ALA A 157 8.80 -3.43 12.70
C ALA A 157 8.27 -4.87 12.73
N HIS A 158 7.75 -5.38 11.60
CA HIS A 158 6.98 -6.65 11.53
C HIS A 158 7.63 -7.71 10.64
N GLY A 159 8.76 -7.40 10.01
CA GLY A 159 9.41 -8.25 9.04
C GLY A 159 9.10 -7.87 7.58
N PRO A 160 9.98 -8.24 6.65
CA PRO A 160 9.80 -7.94 5.23
C PRO A 160 8.64 -8.72 4.62
N THR A 161 7.96 -8.08 3.67
CA THR A 161 6.95 -8.69 2.81
C THR A 161 7.41 -8.62 1.34
N ARG A 162 6.67 -9.21 0.43
CA ARG A 162 6.92 -9.06 -1.02
C ARG A 162 6.86 -7.60 -1.49
N SER A 163 6.18 -6.74 -0.74
CA SER A 163 6.04 -5.32 -1.05
C SER A 163 7.21 -4.45 -0.54
N THR A 164 8.07 -4.97 0.35
CA THR A 164 9.17 -4.21 0.97
C THR A 164 10.09 -3.56 -0.07
N ALA A 165 10.36 -4.25 -1.19
CA ALA A 165 11.20 -3.71 -2.27
C ALA A 165 10.64 -2.41 -2.88
N TYR A 166 9.31 -2.27 -2.96
CA TYR A 166 8.67 -1.01 -3.41
C TYR A 166 8.93 0.13 -2.44
N GLY A 167 8.83 -0.14 -1.14
CA GLY A 167 9.14 0.85 -0.10
C GLY A 167 10.60 1.31 -0.18
N LEU A 168 11.54 0.39 -0.33
CA LEU A 168 12.97 0.72 -0.47
C LEU A 168 13.27 1.52 -1.73
N ALA A 169 12.69 1.16 -2.87
CA ALA A 169 12.81 1.95 -4.10
C ALA A 169 12.24 3.36 -3.94
N GLY A 170 11.06 3.48 -3.32
CA GLY A 170 10.41 4.75 -3.01
C GLY A 170 11.20 5.60 -2.01
N LEU A 171 11.83 4.99 -0.99
CA LEU A 171 12.74 5.67 -0.09
C LEU A 171 13.94 6.25 -0.86
N GLY A 172 14.50 5.49 -1.81
CA GLY A 172 15.57 5.99 -2.69
C GLY A 172 15.13 7.22 -3.50
N LEU A 173 13.90 7.22 -4.04
CA LEU A 173 13.32 8.38 -4.73
C LEU A 173 13.14 9.58 -3.80
N TYR A 174 12.65 9.36 -2.59
CA TYR A 174 12.51 10.41 -1.58
C TYR A 174 13.87 11.06 -1.25
N LEU A 175 14.89 10.25 -0.97
CA LEU A 175 16.23 10.74 -0.64
C LEU A 175 16.87 11.49 -1.81
N ALA A 176 16.65 11.05 -3.04
CA ALA A 176 17.19 11.68 -4.24
C ALA A 176 16.45 12.97 -4.64
N GLY A 177 15.15 13.05 -4.37
CA GLY A 177 14.29 14.17 -4.80
C GLY A 177 14.06 15.23 -3.74
N ALA A 178 13.63 14.82 -2.53
CA ALA A 178 13.23 15.75 -1.48
C ALA A 178 14.40 16.27 -0.61
N ARG A 179 15.58 15.67 -0.72
CA ARG A 179 16.74 15.99 0.12
C ARG A 179 17.99 16.39 -0.68
N ARG A 180 17.78 17.01 -1.81
CA ARG A 180 18.86 17.59 -2.65
C ARG A 180 19.31 19.00 -2.20
N ASP A 181 19.20 19.32 -0.92
CA ASP A 181 19.70 20.57 -0.35
C ASP A 181 21.00 20.34 0.44
#